data_079c27da758aa80b609954e2838e679b
#
_entry.id   079c27da758aa80b609954e2838e679b
#
_cell.length_a   1.000
_cell.length_b   1.000
_cell.length_c   1.000
_cell.angle_alpha   90.00
_cell.angle_beta   90.00
_cell.angle_gamma   90.00
#
_symmetry.space_group_name_H-M   'P 1'
#
loop_
_entity.id
_entity.type
_entity.pdbx_description
1 polymer ?
#
loop_
_entity_poly.entity_id
_entity_poly.type
_entity_poly.pdbx_seq_one_letter_code
_entity_poly.pdbx_strand_id
1 'polypeptide(L)'
;MSIQNIFLVLLGAVIFVVGTTNIRAYLRRRRPENMLRGKVLSSKQTVKRDKEDRLIQHYYELVVQCSGGGKTFNEKVNSTMEYGKGDEIKLVRSGDKIVPSSGGGMTFGTALAITLAGMGIAVFPVVYQNNGEKEGSFVLVLLLILAGVISASSFLKDRRKKFRELSGEIVDILYYRRGDNKKFSRPVESYYPLIKCTVGEKEKIFLSAYNSSTKGTYKTGTKIKLFYDEEQGNIVEKKASPALMGLAVLFFLAALTGIVSIFA
;
A
#
# COMPACT_ATOMS: atom_id res chain seq x y z
N MET A 1 8.25 -34.39 -14.41
CA MET A 1 8.40 -32.94 -14.14
C MET A 1 9.90 -32.63 -13.97
N SER A 2 10.42 -31.62 -14.67
CA SER A 2 11.81 -31.19 -14.46
C SER A 2 11.95 -30.50 -13.09
N ILE A 3 13.18 -30.45 -12.54
CA ILE A 3 13.45 -29.74 -11.27
C ILE A 3 13.02 -28.27 -11.36
N GLN A 4 13.20 -27.64 -12.54
CA GLN A 4 12.77 -26.26 -12.79
C GLN A 4 11.25 -26.10 -12.67
N ASN A 5 10.48 -27.04 -13.21
CA ASN A 5 9.02 -27.00 -13.12
C ASN A 5 8.53 -27.17 -11.68
N ILE A 6 9.16 -28.07 -10.91
CA ILE A 6 8.84 -28.22 -9.48
C ILE A 6 9.13 -26.92 -8.73
N PHE A 7 10.26 -26.27 -8.99
CA PHE A 7 10.60 -24.99 -8.38
C PHE A 7 9.56 -23.90 -8.70
N LEU A 8 9.13 -23.80 -9.96
CA LEU A 8 8.12 -22.82 -10.37
C LEU A 8 6.76 -23.08 -9.69
N VAL A 9 6.35 -24.35 -9.58
CA VAL A 9 5.10 -24.69 -8.87
C VAL A 9 5.19 -24.29 -7.39
N LEU A 10 6.29 -24.59 -6.72
CA LEU A 10 6.48 -24.21 -5.31
C LEU A 10 6.52 -22.69 -5.12
N LEU A 11 7.25 -21.98 -5.98
CA LEU A 11 7.31 -20.52 -5.96
C LEU A 11 5.92 -19.91 -6.18
N GLY A 12 5.19 -20.39 -7.18
CA GLY A 12 3.82 -19.95 -7.46
C GLY A 12 2.87 -20.20 -6.29
N ALA A 13 2.98 -21.37 -5.64
CA ALA A 13 2.18 -21.69 -4.46
C ALA A 13 2.46 -20.74 -3.29
N VAL A 14 3.73 -20.41 -3.03
CA VAL A 14 4.10 -19.43 -1.98
C VAL A 14 3.51 -18.06 -2.28
N ILE A 15 3.65 -17.57 -3.53
CA ILE A 15 3.11 -16.27 -3.96
C ILE A 15 1.58 -16.27 -3.83
N PHE A 16 0.91 -17.35 -4.24
CA PHE A 16 -0.53 -17.53 -4.12
C PHE A 16 -1.01 -17.44 -2.66
N VAL A 17 -0.33 -18.13 -1.74
CA VAL A 17 -0.63 -18.09 -0.30
C VAL A 17 -0.45 -16.66 0.24
N VAL A 18 0.62 -15.97 -0.13
CA VAL A 18 0.84 -14.56 0.24
C VAL A 18 -0.30 -13.68 -0.27
N GLY A 19 -0.70 -13.82 -1.52
CA GLY A 19 -1.80 -13.06 -2.11
C GLY A 19 -3.13 -13.31 -1.39
N THR A 20 -3.51 -14.57 -1.21
CA THR A 20 -4.78 -14.97 -0.56
C THR A 20 -4.86 -14.53 0.90
N THR A 21 -3.75 -14.61 1.65
CA THR A 21 -3.70 -14.12 3.04
C THR A 21 -3.90 -12.60 3.09
N ASN A 22 -3.34 -11.85 2.15
CA ASN A 22 -3.55 -10.40 2.06
C ASN A 22 -4.99 -10.03 1.64
N ILE A 23 -5.63 -10.80 0.74
CA ILE A 23 -7.06 -10.63 0.42
C ILE A 23 -7.91 -10.85 1.67
N ARG A 24 -7.68 -11.96 2.40
CA ARG A 24 -8.41 -12.24 3.65
C ARG A 24 -8.23 -11.13 4.67
N ALA A 25 -7.00 -10.63 4.86
CA ALA A 25 -6.71 -9.53 5.77
C ALA A 25 -7.43 -8.24 5.34
N TYR A 26 -7.46 -7.94 4.03
CA TYR A 26 -8.18 -6.79 3.49
C TYR A 26 -9.69 -6.88 3.74
N LEU A 27 -10.32 -8.03 3.41
CA LEU A 27 -11.76 -8.26 3.62
C LEU A 27 -12.11 -8.19 5.10
N ARG A 28 -11.28 -8.81 5.97
CA ARG A 28 -11.48 -8.76 7.43
C ARG A 28 -11.48 -7.33 7.97
N ARG A 29 -10.56 -6.48 7.49
CA ARG A 29 -10.51 -5.06 7.90
C ARG A 29 -11.74 -4.26 7.45
N ARG A 30 -12.37 -4.62 6.35
CA ARG A 30 -13.55 -3.93 5.80
C ARG A 30 -14.89 -4.46 6.29
N ARG A 31 -14.91 -5.46 7.15
CA ARG A 31 -16.15 -5.89 7.78
C ARG A 31 -16.72 -4.75 8.64
N PRO A 32 -18.04 -4.48 8.57
CA PRO A 32 -18.66 -3.40 9.33
C PRO A 32 -18.35 -3.45 10.83
N GLU A 33 -18.26 -4.64 11.39
CA GLU A 33 -17.91 -4.89 12.80
C GLU A 33 -16.51 -4.41 13.21
N ASN A 34 -15.59 -4.33 12.23
CA ASN A 34 -14.21 -3.89 12.43
C ASN A 34 -13.99 -2.41 12.09
N MET A 35 -14.97 -1.77 11.46
CA MET A 35 -14.90 -0.35 11.13
C MET A 35 -15.47 0.47 12.28
N LEU A 36 -14.64 1.35 12.84
CA LEU A 36 -15.00 2.22 13.93
C LEU A 36 -14.89 3.68 13.48
N ARG A 37 -15.76 4.51 14.00
CA ARG A 37 -15.61 5.96 13.93
C ARG A 37 -15.13 6.44 15.28
N GLY A 38 -14.18 7.34 15.29
CA GLY A 38 -13.64 7.89 16.51
C GLY A 38 -13.57 9.40 16.46
N LYS A 39 -13.74 10.04 17.61
CA LYS A 39 -13.51 11.46 17.82
C LYS A 39 -12.27 11.63 18.66
N VAL A 40 -11.31 12.41 18.20
CA VAL A 40 -10.05 12.65 18.91
C VAL A 40 -10.34 13.54 20.13
N LEU A 41 -10.03 13.03 21.31
CA LEU A 41 -10.15 13.74 22.59
C LEU A 41 -8.87 14.51 22.92
N SER A 42 -7.72 13.89 22.66
CA SER A 42 -6.40 14.50 22.82
C SER A 42 -5.40 13.90 21.86
N SER A 43 -4.39 14.69 21.53
CA SER A 43 -3.25 14.28 20.69
C SER A 43 -1.97 14.73 21.37
N LYS A 44 -1.00 13.82 21.47
CA LYS A 44 0.33 14.09 22.00
C LYS A 44 1.37 13.67 20.97
N GLN A 45 2.16 14.62 20.53
CA GLN A 45 3.30 14.34 19.64
C GLN A 45 4.42 13.67 20.42
N THR A 46 4.98 12.61 19.87
CA THR A 46 6.16 11.92 20.38
C THR A 46 7.27 12.00 19.34
N VAL A 47 8.35 12.66 19.72
CA VAL A 47 9.54 12.87 18.88
C VAL A 47 10.76 12.35 19.62
N LYS A 48 11.61 11.57 18.94
CA LYS A 48 12.89 11.12 19.48
C LYS A 48 13.98 11.33 18.44
N ARG A 49 15.10 11.89 18.90
CA ARG A 49 16.31 12.07 18.10
C ARG A 49 17.44 11.21 18.65
N ASP A 50 18.37 10.82 17.80
CA ASP A 50 19.57 10.11 18.19
C ASP A 50 20.70 11.08 18.60
N LYS A 51 21.88 10.54 18.88
CA LYS A 51 23.07 11.33 19.27
C LYS A 51 23.59 12.26 18.15
N GLU A 52 23.23 11.98 16.91
CA GLU A 52 23.58 12.77 15.73
C GLU A 52 22.47 13.76 15.34
N ASP A 53 21.52 14.00 16.24
CA ASP A 53 20.32 14.86 16.04
C ASP A 53 19.41 14.44 14.90
N ARG A 54 19.52 13.16 14.45
CA ARG A 54 18.61 12.63 13.42
C ARG A 54 17.27 12.23 14.06
N LEU A 55 16.18 12.59 13.42
CA LEU A 55 14.84 12.15 13.81
C LEU A 55 14.72 10.63 13.62
N ILE A 56 14.59 9.87 14.71
CA ILE A 56 14.49 8.40 14.67
C ILE A 56 13.10 7.88 15.03
N GLN A 57 12.25 8.74 15.61
CA GLN A 57 10.88 8.39 15.95
C GLN A 57 9.99 9.62 15.87
N HIS A 58 8.87 9.51 15.18
CA HIS A 58 7.85 10.54 15.09
C HIS A 58 6.47 9.88 14.93
N TYR A 59 5.60 10.09 15.88
CA TYR A 59 4.19 9.68 15.83
C TYR A 59 3.35 10.51 16.81
N TYR A 60 2.05 10.41 16.64
CA TYR A 60 1.07 11.04 17.54
C TYR A 60 0.35 9.96 18.32
N GLU A 61 0.36 10.07 19.65
CA GLU A 61 -0.49 9.28 20.54
C GLU A 61 -1.83 9.98 20.65
N LEU A 62 -2.86 9.37 20.09
CA LEU A 62 -4.22 9.88 20.11
C LEU A 62 -5.02 9.15 21.17
N VAL A 63 -5.76 9.89 22.01
CA VAL A 63 -6.86 9.32 22.78
C VAL A 63 -8.12 9.57 21.98
N VAL A 64 -8.80 8.51 21.59
CA VAL A 64 -9.94 8.54 20.68
C VAL A 64 -11.15 7.93 21.36
N GLN A 65 -12.25 8.66 21.37
CA GLN A 65 -13.56 8.13 21.74
C GLN A 65 -14.14 7.38 20.54
N CYS A 66 -14.12 6.06 20.61
CA CYS A 66 -14.59 5.18 19.55
C CYS A 66 -16.08 4.87 19.74
N SER A 67 -16.83 4.87 18.66
CA SER A 67 -18.21 4.38 18.62
C SER A 67 -18.32 3.23 17.61
N GLY A 68 -18.90 2.11 18.06
CA GLY A 68 -19.12 0.95 17.22
C GLY A 68 -19.93 -0.12 17.98
N GLY A 69 -20.83 -0.80 17.29
CA GLY A 69 -21.65 -1.86 17.88
C GLY A 69 -22.55 -1.39 19.04
N GLY A 70 -23.01 -0.13 19.03
CA GLY A 70 -23.85 0.45 20.08
C GLY A 70 -23.11 0.81 21.38
N LYS A 71 -21.79 0.67 21.43
CA LYS A 71 -20.95 1.01 22.59
C LYS A 71 -20.00 2.14 22.27
N THR A 72 -19.75 2.98 23.28
CA THR A 72 -18.74 4.05 23.23
C THR A 72 -17.66 3.74 24.25
N PHE A 73 -16.39 3.80 23.82
CA PHE A 73 -15.23 3.54 24.66
C PHE A 73 -14.04 4.40 24.22
N ASN A 74 -13.10 4.63 25.12
CA ASN A 74 -11.90 5.39 24.82
C ASN A 74 -10.73 4.43 24.53
N GLU A 75 -9.96 4.73 23.49
CA GLU A 75 -8.80 3.91 23.07
C GLU A 75 -7.60 4.80 22.76
N LYS A 76 -6.40 4.28 23.04
CA LYS A 76 -5.13 4.92 22.65
C LYS A 76 -4.70 4.38 21.30
N VAL A 77 -4.49 5.27 20.34
CA VAL A 77 -4.17 4.94 18.96
C VAL A 77 -2.93 5.72 18.51
N ASN A 78 -1.95 5.05 17.91
CA ASN A 78 -0.80 5.72 17.32
C ASN A 78 -1.10 6.07 15.87
N SER A 79 -0.79 7.30 15.48
CA SER A 79 -0.94 7.83 14.14
C SER A 79 0.35 8.45 13.64
N THR A 80 0.62 8.30 12.35
CA THR A 80 1.69 9.00 11.64
C THR A 80 1.27 10.38 11.13
N MET A 81 -0.02 10.71 11.26
CA MET A 81 -0.62 11.98 10.87
C MET A 81 -1.14 12.70 12.11
N GLU A 82 -0.99 14.01 12.11
CA GLU A 82 -1.53 14.89 13.13
C GLU A 82 -3.06 15.00 13.05
N TYR A 83 -3.70 14.90 14.21
CA TYR A 83 -5.14 15.14 14.39
C TYR A 83 -5.35 16.10 15.56
N GLY A 84 -6.18 17.11 15.36
CA GLY A 84 -6.60 18.04 16.38
C GLY A 84 -7.68 17.46 17.29
N LYS A 85 -7.85 18.04 18.48
CA LYS A 85 -8.99 17.73 19.37
C LYS A 85 -10.30 17.99 18.63
N GLY A 86 -11.20 17.02 18.66
CA GLY A 86 -12.49 17.08 17.99
C GLY A 86 -12.49 16.56 16.55
N ASP A 87 -11.34 16.29 15.94
CA ASP A 87 -11.28 15.71 14.61
C ASP A 87 -11.89 14.31 14.59
N GLU A 88 -12.60 13.99 13.51
CA GLU A 88 -13.10 12.64 13.26
C GLU A 88 -12.05 11.80 12.58
N ILE A 89 -11.88 10.57 13.07
CA ILE A 89 -10.95 9.59 12.52
C ILE A 89 -11.66 8.27 12.23
N LYS A 90 -11.39 7.70 11.06
CA LYS A 90 -11.83 6.35 10.73
C LYS A 90 -10.79 5.36 11.24
N LEU A 91 -11.24 4.39 12.01
CA LEU A 91 -10.40 3.39 12.65
C LEU A 91 -10.80 1.98 12.18
N VAL A 92 -9.87 1.07 12.28
CA VAL A 92 -10.09 -0.34 11.95
C VAL A 92 -9.54 -1.21 13.07
N ARG A 93 -10.36 -2.15 13.55
CA ARG A 93 -9.91 -3.18 14.48
C ARG A 93 -9.15 -4.27 13.72
N SER A 94 -7.91 -4.51 14.12
CA SER A 94 -7.04 -5.55 13.55
C SER A 94 -6.53 -6.44 14.67
N GLY A 95 -7.26 -7.53 14.97
CA GLY A 95 -7.06 -8.31 16.18
C GLY A 95 -7.38 -7.49 17.43
N ASP A 96 -6.45 -7.44 18.37
CA ASP A 96 -6.58 -6.68 19.62
C ASP A 96 -6.18 -5.21 19.48
N LYS A 97 -5.74 -4.78 18.28
CA LYS A 97 -5.28 -3.41 18.05
C LYS A 97 -6.28 -2.62 17.21
N ILE A 98 -6.47 -1.37 17.58
CA ILE A 98 -7.20 -0.39 16.79
C ILE A 98 -6.17 0.53 16.12
N VAL A 99 -6.30 0.69 14.81
CA VAL A 99 -5.36 1.49 14.00
C VAL A 99 -6.13 2.43 13.07
N PRO A 100 -5.56 3.59 12.68
CA PRO A 100 -6.16 4.45 11.69
C PRO A 100 -6.41 3.71 10.37
N SER A 101 -7.57 3.93 9.75
CA SER A 101 -7.92 3.26 8.48
C SER A 101 -7.02 3.66 7.31
N SER A 102 -6.35 4.81 7.41
CA SER A 102 -5.36 5.31 6.46
C SER A 102 -3.97 4.69 6.64
N GLY A 103 -3.75 3.97 7.73
CA GLY A 103 -2.47 3.35 8.07
C GLY A 103 -2.28 2.01 7.37
N GLY A 104 -1.44 2.01 6.37
CA GLY A 104 -0.73 0.92 5.74
C GLY A 104 -1.48 -0.41 5.54
N GLY A 105 -1.43 -0.90 4.35
CA GLY A 105 -1.91 -2.23 3.99
C GLY A 105 -1.98 -2.37 2.47
N MET A 106 -1.82 -3.59 2.01
CA MET A 106 -1.94 -3.89 0.59
C MET A 106 -3.38 -3.61 0.12
N THR A 107 -3.52 -2.95 -1.02
CA THR A 107 -4.85 -2.74 -1.62
C THR A 107 -5.44 -4.06 -2.10
N PHE A 108 -6.76 -4.14 -2.22
CA PHE A 108 -7.42 -5.34 -2.75
C PHE A 108 -6.90 -5.71 -4.14
N GLY A 109 -6.75 -4.70 -5.02
CA GLY A 109 -6.23 -4.93 -6.38
C GLY A 109 -4.81 -5.51 -6.38
N THR A 110 -3.92 -4.98 -5.54
CA THR A 110 -2.54 -5.51 -5.42
C THR A 110 -2.54 -6.94 -4.87
N ALA A 111 -3.34 -7.22 -3.83
CA ALA A 111 -3.43 -8.56 -3.27
C ALA A 111 -4.01 -9.56 -4.28
N LEU A 112 -5.02 -9.15 -5.05
CA LEU A 112 -5.61 -9.96 -6.12
C LEU A 112 -4.58 -10.22 -7.24
N ALA A 113 -3.85 -9.21 -7.66
CA ALA A 113 -2.80 -9.37 -8.68
C ALA A 113 -1.72 -10.38 -8.25
N ILE A 114 -1.26 -10.30 -7.00
CA ILE A 114 -0.30 -11.26 -6.45
C ILE A 114 -0.89 -12.68 -6.41
N THR A 115 -2.16 -12.82 -6.02
CA THR A 115 -2.83 -14.12 -5.99
C THR A 115 -2.91 -14.74 -7.38
N LEU A 116 -3.32 -13.97 -8.38
CA LEU A 116 -3.45 -14.43 -9.76
C LEU A 116 -2.07 -14.75 -10.37
N ALA A 117 -1.06 -13.93 -10.11
CA ALA A 117 0.30 -14.19 -10.53
C ALA A 117 0.84 -15.50 -9.92
N GLY A 118 0.63 -15.71 -8.62
CA GLY A 118 1.03 -16.93 -7.94
C GLY A 118 0.33 -18.18 -8.51
N MET A 119 -0.98 -18.08 -8.73
CA MET A 119 -1.75 -19.17 -9.36
C MET A 119 -1.23 -19.49 -10.76
N GLY A 120 -0.94 -18.49 -11.56
CA GLY A 120 -0.45 -18.69 -12.90
C GLY A 120 0.94 -19.30 -12.97
N ILE A 121 1.87 -18.81 -12.14
CA ILE A 121 3.22 -19.37 -12.03
C ILE A 121 3.16 -20.85 -11.59
N ALA A 122 2.22 -21.22 -10.71
CA ALA A 122 2.06 -22.60 -10.26
C ALA A 122 1.40 -23.50 -11.32
N VAL A 123 0.40 -23.01 -12.03
CA VAL A 123 -0.42 -23.79 -12.97
C VAL A 123 0.26 -23.94 -14.35
N PHE A 124 0.95 -22.88 -14.81
CA PHE A 124 1.59 -22.86 -16.13
C PHE A 124 2.46 -24.09 -16.42
N PRO A 125 3.45 -24.47 -15.56
CA PRO A 125 4.31 -25.61 -15.84
C PRO A 125 3.56 -26.94 -15.89
N VAL A 126 2.50 -27.07 -15.10
CA VAL A 126 1.67 -28.30 -15.04
C VAL A 126 0.85 -28.43 -16.30
N VAL A 127 0.20 -27.35 -16.74
CA VAL A 127 -0.60 -27.36 -17.97
C VAL A 127 0.28 -27.56 -19.19
N TYR A 128 1.40 -26.84 -19.28
CA TYR A 128 2.35 -26.97 -20.37
C TYR A 128 2.86 -28.41 -20.53
N GLN A 129 3.19 -29.07 -19.41
CA GLN A 129 3.73 -30.42 -19.43
C GLN A 129 2.69 -31.49 -19.76
N ASN A 130 1.45 -31.35 -19.28
CA ASN A 130 0.42 -32.38 -19.41
C ASN A 130 -0.40 -32.23 -20.68
N ASN A 131 -0.64 -31.03 -21.15
CA ASN A 131 -1.58 -30.73 -22.22
C ASN A 131 -0.91 -30.16 -23.48
N GLY A 132 0.34 -29.70 -23.36
CA GLY A 132 1.13 -29.19 -24.47
C GLY A 132 1.24 -27.68 -24.53
N GLU A 133 1.82 -27.19 -25.63
CA GLU A 133 2.18 -25.79 -25.80
C GLU A 133 0.96 -24.86 -25.93
N LYS A 134 -0.09 -25.31 -26.60
CA LYS A 134 -1.29 -24.49 -26.82
C LYS A 134 -2.02 -24.17 -25.51
N GLU A 135 -2.21 -25.14 -24.67
CA GLU A 135 -2.88 -24.98 -23.37
C GLU A 135 -2.04 -24.17 -22.39
N GLY A 136 -0.71 -24.36 -22.37
CA GLY A 136 0.22 -23.53 -21.62
C GLY A 136 0.14 -22.06 -22.05
N SER A 137 0.15 -21.82 -23.35
CA SER A 137 0.01 -20.48 -23.93
C SER A 137 -1.34 -19.85 -23.57
N PHE A 138 -2.43 -20.61 -23.53
CA PHE A 138 -3.74 -20.13 -23.11
C PHE A 138 -3.73 -19.61 -21.65
N VAL A 139 -3.08 -20.35 -20.73
CA VAL A 139 -2.95 -19.90 -19.33
C VAL A 139 -2.18 -18.58 -19.26
N LEU A 140 -1.10 -18.44 -20.03
CA LEU A 140 -0.30 -17.22 -20.07
C LEU A 140 -1.12 -16.04 -20.60
N VAL A 141 -1.86 -16.23 -21.69
CA VAL A 141 -2.75 -15.22 -22.28
C VAL A 141 -3.79 -14.74 -21.25
N LEU A 142 -4.43 -15.68 -20.55
CA LEU A 142 -5.41 -15.34 -19.51
C LEU A 142 -4.80 -14.48 -18.41
N LEU A 143 -3.59 -14.79 -17.97
CA LEU A 143 -2.87 -14.00 -16.96
C LEU A 143 -2.56 -12.59 -17.44
N LEU A 144 -2.11 -12.44 -18.68
CA LEU A 144 -1.83 -11.13 -19.28
C LEU A 144 -3.09 -10.28 -19.35
N ILE A 145 -4.24 -10.86 -19.75
CA ILE A 145 -5.52 -10.16 -19.76
C ILE A 145 -5.89 -9.71 -18.34
N LEU A 146 -5.79 -10.59 -17.35
CA LEU A 146 -6.09 -10.24 -15.95
C LEU A 146 -5.18 -9.15 -15.42
N ALA A 147 -3.87 -9.20 -15.71
CA ALA A 147 -2.92 -8.15 -15.34
C ALA A 147 -3.27 -6.81 -16.00
N GLY A 148 -3.66 -6.83 -17.28
CA GLY A 148 -4.14 -5.67 -18.02
C GLY A 148 -5.38 -5.04 -17.39
N VAL A 149 -6.39 -5.85 -17.07
CA VAL A 149 -7.64 -5.40 -16.42
C VAL A 149 -7.36 -4.79 -15.05
N ILE A 150 -6.51 -5.41 -14.23
CA ILE A 150 -6.16 -4.89 -12.89
C ILE A 150 -5.44 -3.54 -13.02
N SER A 151 -4.49 -3.43 -13.95
CA SER A 151 -3.72 -2.19 -14.18
C SER A 151 -4.63 -1.08 -14.66
N ALA A 152 -5.49 -1.34 -15.65
CA ALA A 152 -6.46 -0.37 -16.18
C ALA A 152 -7.48 0.06 -15.12
N SER A 153 -8.05 -0.88 -14.38
CA SER A 153 -9.06 -0.59 -13.34
C SER A 153 -8.48 0.26 -12.21
N SER A 154 -7.24 -0.01 -11.80
CA SER A 154 -6.54 0.77 -10.79
C SER A 154 -6.32 2.22 -11.24
N PHE A 155 -5.90 2.42 -12.48
CA PHE A 155 -5.72 3.74 -13.08
C PHE A 155 -7.05 4.50 -13.20
N LEU A 156 -8.09 3.86 -13.74
CA LEU A 156 -9.41 4.47 -13.94
C LEU A 156 -10.07 4.83 -12.60
N LYS A 157 -9.93 3.99 -11.59
CA LYS A 157 -10.43 4.26 -10.25
C LYS A 157 -9.80 5.51 -9.65
N ASP A 158 -8.49 5.68 -9.83
CA ASP A 158 -7.79 6.85 -9.30
C ASP A 158 -8.15 8.13 -10.10
N ARG A 159 -8.35 8.01 -11.42
CA ARG A 159 -8.79 9.15 -12.26
C ARG A 159 -10.20 9.66 -11.94
N ARG A 160 -11.09 8.80 -11.46
CA ARG A 160 -12.46 9.19 -11.08
C ARG A 160 -12.54 9.97 -9.78
N LYS A 161 -11.48 9.95 -8.97
CA LYS A 161 -11.43 10.69 -7.72
C LYS A 161 -11.24 12.18 -7.96
N LYS A 162 -11.97 12.97 -7.19
CA LYS A 162 -11.80 14.43 -7.17
C LYS A 162 -10.65 14.79 -6.24
N PHE A 163 -9.54 15.19 -6.81
CA PHE A 163 -8.37 15.62 -6.07
C PHE A 163 -8.19 17.13 -6.14
N ARG A 164 -8.08 17.76 -4.98
CA ARG A 164 -7.59 19.13 -4.86
C ARG A 164 -6.08 19.12 -4.68
N GLU A 165 -5.36 19.92 -5.44
CA GLU A 165 -3.92 20.06 -5.29
C GLU A 165 -3.58 20.88 -4.05
N LEU A 166 -2.60 20.43 -3.29
CA LEU A 166 -2.05 21.09 -2.13
C LEU A 166 -0.54 21.24 -2.30
N SER A 167 0.02 22.28 -1.70
CA SER A 167 1.46 22.43 -1.52
C SER A 167 1.84 21.89 -0.13
N GLY A 168 2.80 20.99 -0.09
CA GLY A 168 3.43 20.55 1.13
C GLY A 168 4.89 21.00 1.18
N GLU A 169 5.47 21.02 2.38
CA GLU A 169 6.88 21.30 2.62
C GLU A 169 7.48 20.19 3.48
N ILE A 170 8.68 19.75 3.13
CA ILE A 170 9.43 18.79 3.94
C ILE A 170 10.03 19.54 5.12
N VAL A 171 9.53 19.25 6.33
CA VAL A 171 9.98 19.94 7.57
C VAL A 171 11.05 19.17 8.31
N ASP A 172 11.12 17.83 8.15
CA ASP A 172 12.15 16.99 8.75
C ASP A 172 12.26 15.66 7.99
N ILE A 173 13.23 14.81 8.36
CA ILE A 173 13.48 13.52 7.73
C ILE A 173 13.64 12.46 8.81
N LEU A 174 12.73 11.49 8.86
CA LEU A 174 12.82 10.35 9.76
C LEU A 174 13.84 9.35 9.21
N TYR A 175 14.86 9.08 10.01
CA TYR A 175 15.86 8.05 9.74
C TYR A 175 15.45 6.73 10.39
N TYR A 176 15.39 5.67 9.60
CA TYR A 176 15.11 4.33 10.07
C TYR A 176 16.18 3.36 9.59
N ARG A 177 16.73 2.57 10.52
CA ARG A 177 17.73 1.54 10.24
C ARG A 177 17.19 0.18 10.65
N ARG A 178 17.21 -0.76 9.73
CA ARG A 178 16.78 -2.14 9.96
C ARG A 178 17.96 -3.08 9.76
N GLY A 179 18.18 -4.01 10.70
CA GLY A 179 19.10 -5.14 10.48
C GLY A 179 20.31 -5.22 11.40
N ASP A 180 20.32 -4.54 12.55
CA ASP A 180 21.45 -4.59 13.50
C ASP A 180 21.70 -5.96 14.16
N ASN A 181 20.76 -6.92 14.03
CA ASN A 181 20.80 -8.19 14.80
C ASN A 181 21.17 -9.43 13.99
N LYS A 182 21.55 -9.32 12.72
CA LYS A 182 21.96 -10.51 11.93
C LYS A 182 23.39 -10.35 11.41
N LYS A 183 24.27 -11.28 11.80
CA LYS A 183 25.71 -11.32 11.44
C LYS A 183 26.03 -11.23 9.93
N PHE A 184 25.05 -11.39 9.05
CA PHE A 184 25.26 -11.46 7.59
C PHE A 184 24.40 -10.51 6.75
N SER A 185 23.57 -9.66 7.35
CA SER A 185 22.76 -8.71 6.59
C SER A 185 23.33 -7.30 6.72
N ARG A 186 23.60 -6.65 5.58
CA ARG A 186 23.91 -5.22 5.57
C ARG A 186 22.68 -4.46 6.12
N PRO A 187 22.87 -3.50 7.03
CA PRO A 187 21.76 -2.70 7.52
C PRO A 187 21.12 -1.93 6.36
N VAL A 188 19.80 -2.01 6.26
CA VAL A 188 19.05 -1.21 5.29
C VAL A 188 18.65 0.09 5.96
N GLU A 189 19.16 1.19 5.43
CA GLU A 189 18.79 2.53 5.86
C GLU A 189 17.62 3.04 5.03
N SER A 190 16.73 3.79 5.66
CA SER A 190 15.57 4.38 5.02
C SER A 190 15.32 5.77 5.58
N TYR A 191 15.04 6.71 4.69
CA TYR A 191 14.81 8.11 4.97
C TYR A 191 13.39 8.47 4.56
N TYR A 192 12.53 8.81 5.51
CA TYR A 192 11.13 9.16 5.29
C TYR A 192 10.95 10.66 5.51
N PRO A 193 10.48 11.43 4.53
CA PRO A 193 10.21 12.85 4.74
C PRO A 193 9.01 13.05 5.66
N LEU A 194 9.13 13.97 6.61
CA LEU A 194 8.03 14.51 7.39
C LEU A 194 7.51 15.74 6.66
N ILE A 195 6.24 15.73 6.30
CA ILE A 195 5.63 16.70 5.40
C ILE A 195 4.61 17.53 6.16
N LYS A 196 4.72 18.85 6.04
CA LYS A 196 3.74 19.83 6.52
C LYS A 196 2.92 20.34 5.34
N CYS A 197 1.61 20.40 5.48
CA CYS A 197 0.72 20.99 4.49
C CYS A 197 -0.49 21.62 5.16
N THR A 198 -1.22 22.47 4.43
CA THR A 198 -2.45 23.11 4.92
C THR A 198 -3.67 22.54 4.20
N VAL A 199 -4.63 22.05 4.96
CA VAL A 199 -5.92 21.55 4.44
C VAL A 199 -7.04 22.44 5.02
N GLY A 200 -7.62 23.27 4.17
CA GLY A 200 -8.49 24.36 4.62
C GLY A 200 -7.70 25.36 5.46
N GLU A 201 -8.14 25.60 6.70
CA GLU A 201 -7.45 26.49 7.65
C GLU A 201 -6.52 25.75 8.62
N LYS A 202 -6.45 24.42 8.53
CA LYS A 202 -5.67 23.60 9.46
C LYS A 202 -4.36 23.17 8.85
N GLU A 203 -3.26 23.44 9.55
CA GLU A 203 -1.98 22.82 9.27
C GLU A 203 -2.02 21.35 9.68
N LYS A 204 -1.42 20.49 8.88
CA LYS A 204 -1.27 19.05 9.16
C LYS A 204 0.16 18.62 8.89
N ILE A 205 0.70 17.84 9.81
CA ILE A 205 2.01 17.21 9.67
C ILE A 205 1.80 15.70 9.59
N PHE A 206 2.45 15.06 8.64
CA PHE A 206 2.37 13.61 8.49
C PHE A 206 3.69 13.03 7.95
N LEU A 207 3.93 11.76 8.29
CA LEU A 207 5.06 11.01 7.77
C LEU A 207 4.71 10.46 6.39
N SER A 208 5.59 10.69 5.42
CA SER A 208 5.44 10.15 4.06
C SER A 208 5.34 8.63 4.06
N ALA A 209 4.50 8.08 3.17
CA ALA A 209 4.47 6.66 2.86
C ALA A 209 5.66 6.22 1.98
N TYR A 210 6.35 7.17 1.35
CA TYR A 210 7.48 6.92 0.47
C TYR A 210 8.80 7.22 1.17
N ASN A 211 9.78 6.37 0.96
CA ASN A 211 11.12 6.51 1.50
C ASN A 211 12.18 6.42 0.40
N SER A 212 13.39 6.83 0.75
CA SER A 212 14.60 6.58 -0.05
C SER A 212 15.63 5.83 0.79
N SER A 213 16.38 4.94 0.18
CA SER A 213 17.57 4.33 0.78
C SER A 213 18.82 5.21 0.66
N THR A 214 18.76 6.28 -0.13
CA THR A 214 19.88 7.19 -0.38
C THR A 214 19.76 8.43 0.51
N LYS A 215 20.78 8.67 1.32
CA LYS A 215 20.91 9.89 2.14
C LYS A 215 20.93 11.13 1.24
N GLY A 216 20.20 12.16 1.62
CA GLY A 216 20.17 13.45 0.89
C GLY A 216 19.19 13.50 -0.30
N THR A 217 18.45 12.42 -0.58
CA THR A 217 17.36 12.44 -1.57
C THR A 217 16.28 13.47 -1.22
N TYR A 218 15.97 13.57 0.06
CA TYR A 218 15.04 14.56 0.59
C TYR A 218 15.83 15.69 1.28
N LYS A 219 15.37 16.93 1.11
CA LYS A 219 15.94 18.11 1.75
C LYS A 219 14.85 18.90 2.45
N THR A 220 15.08 19.29 3.69
CA THR A 220 14.18 20.17 4.45
C THR A 220 13.98 21.49 3.71
N GLY A 221 12.77 22.05 3.77
CA GLY A 221 12.39 23.25 3.05
C GLY A 221 11.94 22.98 1.59
N THR A 222 12.10 21.75 1.08
CA THR A 222 11.66 21.42 -0.28
C THR A 222 10.14 21.39 -0.35
N LYS A 223 9.57 22.16 -1.28
CA LYS A 223 8.14 22.12 -1.59
C LYS A 223 7.82 20.91 -2.45
N ILE A 224 6.73 20.23 -2.10
CA ILE A 224 6.24 19.06 -2.82
C ILE A 224 4.75 19.23 -3.14
N LYS A 225 4.34 18.63 -4.24
CA LYS A 225 2.94 18.61 -4.68
C LYS A 225 2.23 17.44 -4.01
N LEU A 226 1.10 17.73 -3.37
CA LEU A 226 0.23 16.77 -2.71
C LEU A 226 -1.17 16.84 -3.32
N PHE A 227 -1.98 15.83 -3.02
CA PHE A 227 -3.35 15.75 -3.51
C PHE A 227 -4.27 15.41 -2.34
N TYR A 228 -5.32 16.19 -2.17
CA TYR A 228 -6.34 15.95 -1.17
C TYR A 228 -7.56 15.29 -1.83
N ASP A 229 -7.89 14.10 -1.38
CA ASP A 229 -9.10 13.36 -1.78
C ASP A 229 -10.27 13.90 -0.95
N GLU A 230 -11.12 14.73 -1.56
CA GLU A 230 -12.23 15.40 -0.87
C GLU A 230 -13.31 14.41 -0.38
N GLU A 231 -13.47 13.27 -1.07
CA GLU A 231 -14.47 12.27 -0.68
C GLU A 231 -14.03 11.46 0.56
N GLN A 232 -12.73 11.18 0.65
CA GLN A 232 -12.18 10.37 1.73
C GLN A 232 -11.56 11.18 2.86
N GLY A 233 -11.27 12.47 2.62
CA GLY A 233 -10.57 13.34 3.56
C GLY A 233 -9.09 12.97 3.75
N ASN A 234 -8.49 12.29 2.78
CA ASN A 234 -7.13 11.79 2.86
C ASN A 234 -6.17 12.61 2.00
N ILE A 235 -4.92 12.75 2.49
CA ILE A 235 -3.82 13.34 1.72
C ILE A 235 -3.12 12.20 0.97
N VAL A 236 -2.89 12.39 -0.33
CA VAL A 236 -2.22 11.45 -1.22
C VAL A 236 -1.00 12.13 -1.83
N GLU A 237 0.15 11.51 -1.72
CA GLU A 237 1.41 12.07 -2.21
C GLU A 237 1.60 11.90 -3.72
N LYS A 238 1.03 10.84 -4.30
CA LYS A 238 1.12 10.55 -5.74
C LYS A 238 -0.21 10.05 -6.27
N LYS A 239 -0.63 10.57 -7.40
CA LYS A 239 -1.71 9.98 -8.21
C LYS A 239 -1.21 8.73 -8.93
N ALA A 240 -2.14 7.87 -9.38
CA ALA A 240 -1.77 6.75 -10.24
C ALA A 240 -1.02 7.24 -11.48
N SER A 241 0.15 6.66 -11.73
CA SER A 241 0.98 7.02 -12.87
C SER A 241 0.30 6.64 -14.19
N PRO A 242 0.35 7.48 -15.24
CA PRO A 242 -0.05 7.11 -16.60
C PRO A 242 0.63 5.84 -17.10
N ALA A 243 1.82 5.52 -16.57
CA ALA A 243 2.52 4.26 -16.86
C ALA A 243 1.70 3.01 -16.56
N LEU A 244 0.77 3.05 -15.58
CA LEU A 244 -0.16 1.94 -15.32
C LEU A 244 -1.09 1.67 -16.50
N MET A 245 -1.52 2.71 -17.19
CA MET A 245 -2.32 2.55 -18.41
C MET A 245 -1.47 2.04 -19.56
N GLY A 246 -0.24 2.55 -19.71
CA GLY A 246 0.73 2.02 -20.68
C GLY A 246 1.00 0.52 -20.48
N LEU A 247 1.21 0.09 -19.23
CA LEU A 247 1.35 -1.32 -18.89
C LEU A 247 0.10 -2.14 -19.22
N ALA A 248 -1.09 -1.62 -18.97
CA ALA A 248 -2.34 -2.30 -19.35
C ALA A 248 -2.41 -2.54 -20.85
N VAL A 249 -2.09 -1.53 -21.66
CA VAL A 249 -2.05 -1.64 -23.13
C VAL A 249 -1.02 -2.69 -23.57
N LEU A 250 0.19 -2.68 -23.00
CA LEU A 250 1.21 -3.66 -23.31
C LEU A 250 0.76 -5.10 -22.98
N PHE A 251 0.10 -5.30 -21.84
CA PHE A 251 -0.43 -6.61 -21.47
C PHE A 251 -1.52 -7.09 -22.44
N PHE A 252 -2.42 -6.19 -22.87
CA PHE A 252 -3.45 -6.55 -23.85
C PHE A 252 -2.87 -6.85 -25.24
N LEU A 253 -1.87 -6.10 -25.68
CA LEU A 253 -1.17 -6.39 -26.94
C LEU A 253 -0.44 -7.73 -26.87
N ALA A 254 0.26 -8.01 -25.78
CA ALA A 254 0.93 -9.30 -25.59
C ALA A 254 -0.07 -10.47 -25.51
N ALA A 255 -1.22 -10.27 -24.88
CA ALA A 255 -2.30 -11.26 -24.87
C ALA A 255 -2.85 -11.50 -26.27
N LEU A 256 -3.05 -10.45 -27.07
CA LEU A 256 -3.54 -10.56 -28.44
C LEU A 256 -2.58 -11.34 -29.31
N THR A 257 -1.27 -11.06 -29.24
CA THR A 257 -0.25 -11.85 -29.97
C THR A 257 -0.25 -13.33 -29.57
N GLY A 258 -0.41 -13.60 -28.25
CA GLY A 258 -0.55 -14.97 -27.77
C GLY A 258 -1.81 -15.68 -28.28
N ILE A 259 -2.94 -14.97 -28.35
CA ILE A 259 -4.18 -15.52 -28.95
C ILE A 259 -3.94 -15.87 -30.42
N VAL A 260 -3.37 -14.96 -31.20
CA VAL A 260 -3.09 -15.23 -32.62
C VAL A 260 -2.20 -16.47 -32.76
N SER A 261 -1.15 -16.60 -31.93
CA SER A 261 -0.24 -17.76 -31.96
C SER A 261 -0.91 -19.09 -31.60
N ILE A 262 -1.98 -19.09 -30.79
CA ILE A 262 -2.72 -20.31 -30.42
C ILE A 262 -3.57 -20.81 -31.61
N PHE A 263 -4.12 -19.87 -32.41
CA PHE A 263 -5.05 -20.18 -33.49
C PHE A 263 -4.41 -20.19 -34.89
N ALA A 264 -3.16 -19.72 -35.03
CA ALA A 264 -2.35 -19.86 -36.25
C ALA A 264 -1.70 -21.25 -36.31
#